data_06c41633a849256f3f5f7bd550767bff
#
_entry.id   06c41633a849256f3f5f7bd550767bff
#
_cell.length_a   1.000
_cell.length_b   1.000
_cell.length_c   1.000
_cell.angle_alpha   90.00
_cell.angle_beta   90.00
_cell.angle_gamma   90.00
#
_symmetry.space_group_name_H-M   'P 1'
#
loop_
_entity.id
_entity.type
_entity.pdbx_description
1 polymer ?
#
loop_
_entity_poly.entity_id
_entity_poly.type
_entity_poly.pdbx_seq_one_letter_code
_entity_poly.pdbx_strand_id
1 'polypeptide(L)'
;MFPVDRLNAVLRRVPAWPLYVIGVGYAGWYFWLGLSNQLGPEPINTLERAYGLVALKLIIAGLAVTPLRKWTGINLMKFRRAIGVTAFFFILVHLTVFAVLDVQSLGRVWTEVVKRPYVTIGMAGFLLLLPLAVTSNNLSVRRMGGMAWRQLHRLVYPAAVLGAVHYVWLVKGWQTTPLVYLGIILVLLAARVRWNRSRATA
;
A
#
# COMPACT_ATOMS: atom_id res chain seq x y z
N MET A 1 23.20 -25.81 -8.78
CA MET A 1 21.99 -25.12 -8.32
C MET A 1 22.23 -23.62 -8.44
N PHE A 2 21.46 -22.93 -9.29
CA PHE A 2 21.64 -21.49 -9.52
C PHE A 2 21.38 -20.68 -8.23
N PRO A 3 22.04 -19.53 -8.03
CA PRO A 3 21.86 -18.72 -6.81
C PRO A 3 20.39 -18.40 -6.49
N VAL A 4 19.57 -18.19 -7.52
CA VAL A 4 18.13 -17.90 -7.40
C VAL A 4 17.33 -19.07 -6.80
N ASP A 5 17.69 -20.32 -7.13
CA ASP A 5 17.01 -21.51 -6.59
C ASP A 5 17.25 -21.67 -5.09
N ARG A 6 18.49 -21.41 -4.64
CA ARG A 6 18.82 -21.40 -3.21
C ARG A 6 18.05 -20.33 -2.46
N LEU A 7 17.99 -19.12 -3.01
CA LEU A 7 17.20 -18.02 -2.43
C LEU A 7 15.71 -18.39 -2.34
N ASN A 8 15.12 -18.91 -3.41
CA ASN A 8 13.73 -19.34 -3.43
C ASN A 8 13.46 -20.49 -2.44
N ALA A 9 14.40 -21.38 -2.19
CA ALA A 9 14.30 -22.42 -1.18
C ALA A 9 14.23 -21.84 0.24
N VAL A 10 15.08 -20.85 0.54
CA VAL A 10 15.04 -20.10 1.81
C VAL A 10 13.73 -19.35 1.96
N LEU A 11 13.29 -18.59 0.95
CA LEU A 11 12.04 -17.81 0.96
C LEU A 11 10.81 -18.69 1.20
N ARG A 12 10.80 -19.95 0.71
CA ARG A 12 9.71 -20.89 1.00
C ARG A 12 9.62 -21.25 2.48
N ARG A 13 10.75 -21.31 3.20
CA ARG A 13 10.79 -21.65 4.64
C ARG A 13 10.38 -20.48 5.53
N VAL A 14 10.72 -19.24 5.15
CA VAL A 14 10.39 -18.02 5.92
C VAL A 14 8.87 -17.84 6.01
N PRO A 15 8.24 -17.80 7.18
CA PRO A 15 6.81 -17.53 7.31
C PRO A 15 6.48 -16.07 6.93
N ALA A 16 5.21 -15.78 6.60
CA ALA A 16 4.80 -14.42 6.23
C ALA A 16 4.35 -13.57 7.43
N TRP A 17 4.05 -14.19 8.58
CA TRP A 17 3.52 -13.49 9.76
C TRP A 17 4.46 -12.41 10.35
N PRO A 18 5.83 -12.52 10.26
CA PRO A 18 6.69 -11.48 10.80
C PRO A 18 6.46 -10.09 10.18
N LEU A 19 5.96 -10.04 8.92
CA LEU A 19 5.62 -8.77 8.27
C LEU A 19 4.53 -8.01 9.03
N TYR A 20 3.56 -8.71 9.62
CA TYR A 20 2.53 -8.08 10.44
C TYR A 20 3.11 -7.55 11.76
N VAL A 21 3.92 -8.37 12.44
CA VAL A 21 4.55 -7.98 13.72
C VAL A 21 5.47 -6.78 13.52
N ILE A 22 6.32 -6.82 12.48
CA ILE A 22 7.21 -5.70 12.14
C ILE A 22 6.39 -4.46 11.81
N GLY A 23 5.30 -4.60 11.03
CA GLY A 23 4.42 -3.48 10.69
C GLY A 23 3.78 -2.84 11.93
N VAL A 24 3.21 -3.63 12.82
CA VAL A 24 2.61 -3.14 14.07
C VAL A 24 3.68 -2.54 15.00
N GLY A 25 4.82 -3.22 15.14
CA GLY A 25 5.94 -2.73 15.95
C GLY A 25 6.47 -1.39 15.44
N TYR A 26 6.64 -1.24 14.12
CA TYR A 26 7.05 0.03 13.52
C TYR A 26 6.02 1.15 13.75
N ALA A 27 4.72 0.85 13.59
CA ALA A 27 3.68 1.84 13.84
C ALA A 27 3.67 2.27 15.30
N GLY A 28 3.77 1.33 16.25
CA GLY A 28 3.85 1.62 17.68
C GLY A 28 5.10 2.43 18.06
N TRP A 29 6.25 2.06 17.49
CA TRP A 29 7.50 2.79 17.68
C TRP A 29 7.40 4.25 17.20
N TYR A 30 6.86 4.45 15.99
CA TYR A 30 6.71 5.81 15.45
C TYR A 30 5.70 6.64 16.23
N PHE A 31 4.62 6.01 16.73
CA PHE A 31 3.67 6.64 17.62
C PHE A 31 4.32 7.07 18.96
N TRP A 32 5.15 6.19 19.53
CA TRP A 32 5.95 6.50 20.73
C TRP A 32 6.87 7.72 20.53
N LEU A 33 7.55 7.81 19.37
CA LEU A 33 8.36 8.97 19.03
C LEU A 33 7.55 10.27 18.99
N GLY A 34 6.29 10.19 18.53
CA GLY A 34 5.34 11.31 18.55
C GLY A 34 5.00 11.74 19.97
N LEU A 35 4.66 10.79 20.84
CA LEU A 35 4.35 11.07 22.25
C LEU A 35 5.53 11.62 23.04
N SER A 36 6.74 11.21 22.70
CA SER A 36 7.99 11.66 23.35
C SER A 36 8.58 12.93 22.73
N ASN A 37 7.83 13.66 21.89
CA ASN A 37 8.24 14.89 21.19
C ASN A 37 9.52 14.77 20.35
N GLN A 38 9.83 13.56 19.84
CA GLN A 38 11.01 13.31 19.00
C GLN A 38 10.75 13.47 17.49
N LEU A 39 9.52 13.78 17.08
CA LEU A 39 9.14 13.97 15.67
C LEU A 39 9.22 15.44 15.20
N GLY A 40 9.80 16.33 16.01
CA GLY A 40 9.95 17.74 15.66
C GLY A 40 8.73 18.60 16.01
N PRO A 41 8.64 19.83 15.46
CA PRO A 41 7.65 20.85 15.88
C PRO A 41 6.21 20.48 15.52
N GLU A 42 5.99 19.64 14.49
CA GLU A 42 4.66 19.20 14.03
C GLU A 42 4.54 17.68 14.10
N PRO A 43 4.49 17.07 15.30
CA PRO A 43 4.57 15.63 15.46
C PRO A 43 3.37 14.89 14.82
N ILE A 44 2.16 15.46 14.84
CA ILE A 44 0.97 14.86 14.24
C ILE A 44 1.12 14.79 12.72
N ASN A 45 1.49 15.88 12.07
CA ASN A 45 1.72 15.94 10.62
C ASN A 45 2.85 14.99 10.19
N THR A 46 3.93 14.92 10.96
CA THR A 46 5.07 14.04 10.70
C THR A 46 4.64 12.57 10.80
N LEU A 47 3.86 12.22 11.82
CA LEU A 47 3.34 10.87 12.05
C LEU A 47 2.38 10.45 10.92
N GLU A 48 1.45 11.32 10.57
CA GLU A 48 0.49 11.08 9.49
C GLU A 48 1.19 10.82 8.16
N ARG A 49 2.12 11.69 7.77
CA ARG A 49 2.91 11.55 6.53
C ARG A 49 3.77 10.28 6.53
N ALA A 50 4.38 9.94 7.65
CA ALA A 50 5.21 8.74 7.76
C ALA A 50 4.38 7.47 7.51
N TYR A 51 3.22 7.34 8.13
CA TYR A 51 2.34 6.18 7.93
C TYR A 51 1.82 6.10 6.49
N GLY A 52 1.39 7.22 5.90
CA GLY A 52 0.96 7.28 4.51
C GLY A 52 2.08 6.87 3.54
N LEU A 53 3.30 7.31 3.79
CA LEU A 53 4.46 6.96 2.96
C LEU A 53 4.85 5.48 3.09
N VAL A 54 4.79 4.89 4.28
CA VAL A 54 5.02 3.45 4.48
C VAL A 54 3.96 2.64 3.74
N ALA A 55 2.70 3.03 3.84
CA ALA A 55 1.60 2.40 3.10
C ALA A 55 1.86 2.41 1.59
N LEU A 56 2.22 3.56 1.02
CA LEU A 56 2.52 3.70 -0.41
C LEU A 56 3.71 2.82 -0.83
N LYS A 57 4.78 2.79 -0.05
CA LYS A 57 5.94 1.91 -0.29
C LYS A 57 5.54 0.43 -0.29
N LEU A 58 4.69 0.01 0.64
CA LEU A 58 4.20 -1.37 0.70
C LEU A 58 3.28 -1.71 -0.49
N ILE A 59 2.44 -0.78 -0.94
CA ILE A 59 1.64 -0.95 -2.17
C ILE A 59 2.57 -1.15 -3.37
N ILE A 60 3.60 -0.33 -3.52
CA ILE A 60 4.61 -0.45 -4.58
C ILE A 60 5.32 -1.81 -4.49
N ALA A 61 5.76 -2.22 -3.30
CA ALA A 61 6.37 -3.53 -3.08
C ALA A 61 5.42 -4.67 -3.51
N GLY A 62 4.14 -4.61 -3.14
CA GLY A 62 3.12 -5.57 -3.57
C GLY A 62 2.91 -5.60 -5.09
N LEU A 63 2.97 -4.45 -5.76
CA LEU A 63 2.94 -4.35 -7.21
C LEU A 63 4.23 -4.91 -7.84
N ALA A 64 5.38 -4.74 -7.24
CA ALA A 64 6.67 -5.20 -7.76
C ALA A 64 6.84 -6.72 -7.70
N VAL A 65 6.15 -7.44 -6.82
CA VAL A 65 6.28 -8.91 -6.63
C VAL A 65 6.16 -9.71 -7.94
N THR A 66 5.22 -9.35 -8.81
CA THR A 66 5.00 -10.08 -10.07
C THR A 66 6.07 -9.76 -11.13
N PRO A 67 6.41 -8.50 -11.43
CA PRO A 67 7.53 -8.16 -12.31
C PRO A 67 8.87 -8.74 -11.81
N LEU A 68 9.16 -8.62 -10.51
CA LEU A 68 10.38 -9.16 -9.92
C LEU A 68 10.52 -10.66 -10.20
N ARG A 69 9.47 -11.45 -9.91
CA ARG A 69 9.48 -12.89 -10.19
C ARG A 69 9.74 -13.18 -11.68
N LYS A 70 9.20 -12.36 -12.56
CA LYS A 70 9.33 -12.55 -14.00
C LYS A 70 10.75 -12.27 -14.51
N TRP A 71 11.34 -11.17 -14.02
CA TRP A 71 12.63 -10.70 -14.55
C TRP A 71 13.84 -11.37 -13.88
N THR A 72 13.72 -11.68 -12.59
CA THR A 72 14.82 -12.22 -11.79
C THR A 72 14.63 -13.68 -11.37
N GLY A 73 13.40 -14.23 -11.52
CA GLY A 73 13.06 -15.56 -11.00
C GLY A 73 12.78 -15.58 -9.49
N ILE A 74 12.99 -14.49 -8.75
CA ILE A 74 12.77 -14.44 -7.29
C ILE A 74 11.27 -14.47 -6.99
N ASN A 75 10.85 -15.45 -6.17
CA ASN A 75 9.43 -15.72 -5.91
C ASN A 75 8.97 -15.24 -4.54
N LEU A 76 8.47 -14.01 -4.48
CA LEU A 76 7.87 -13.41 -3.28
C LEU A 76 6.33 -13.53 -3.22
N MET A 77 5.71 -14.36 -4.07
CA MET A 77 4.24 -14.49 -4.14
C MET A 77 3.59 -14.87 -2.81
N LYS A 78 4.29 -15.66 -1.98
CA LYS A 78 3.87 -16.05 -0.63
C LYS A 78 3.62 -14.83 0.29
N PHE A 79 4.43 -13.79 0.15
CA PHE A 79 4.37 -12.60 1.00
C PHE A 79 3.37 -11.55 0.50
N ARG A 80 2.85 -11.68 -0.71
CA ARG A 80 2.00 -10.66 -1.35
C ARG A 80 0.77 -10.31 -0.52
N ARG A 81 0.12 -11.31 0.11
CA ARG A 81 -1.03 -11.08 1.00
C ARG A 81 -0.61 -10.28 2.24
N ALA A 82 0.47 -10.70 2.89
CA ALA A 82 0.96 -10.01 4.08
C ALA A 82 1.35 -8.56 3.78
N ILE A 83 2.08 -8.31 2.69
CA ILE A 83 2.43 -6.96 2.23
C ILE A 83 1.16 -6.11 2.02
N GLY A 84 0.14 -6.66 1.33
CA GLY A 84 -1.11 -5.92 1.05
C GLY A 84 -1.92 -5.61 2.31
N VAL A 85 -2.04 -6.56 3.23
CA VAL A 85 -2.75 -6.36 4.50
C VAL A 85 -1.99 -5.37 5.41
N THR A 86 -0.67 -5.46 5.48
CA THR A 86 0.16 -4.50 6.23
C THR A 86 0.08 -3.10 5.60
N ALA A 87 0.04 -2.99 4.26
CA ALA A 87 -0.19 -1.71 3.60
C ALA A 87 -1.53 -1.09 4.00
N PHE A 88 -2.60 -1.88 3.99
CA PHE A 88 -3.93 -1.42 4.43
C PHE A 88 -3.94 -1.02 5.91
N PHE A 89 -3.27 -1.77 6.78
CA PHE A 89 -3.09 -1.40 8.18
C PHE A 89 -2.48 0.00 8.32
N PHE A 90 -1.41 0.32 7.58
CA PHE A 90 -0.81 1.65 7.61
C PHE A 90 -1.71 2.75 7.04
N ILE A 91 -2.55 2.45 6.03
CA ILE A 91 -3.55 3.39 5.54
C ILE A 91 -4.60 3.67 6.62
N LEU A 92 -5.05 2.62 7.32
CA LEU A 92 -6.02 2.76 8.41
C LEU A 92 -5.46 3.60 9.56
N VAL A 93 -4.20 3.36 9.97
CA VAL A 93 -3.53 4.15 11.01
C VAL A 93 -3.33 5.60 10.55
N HIS A 94 -2.92 5.83 9.29
CA HIS A 94 -2.83 7.16 8.67
C HIS A 94 -4.17 7.92 8.74
N LEU A 95 -5.26 7.28 8.32
CA LEU A 95 -6.60 7.85 8.39
C LEU A 95 -7.05 8.11 9.84
N THR A 96 -6.67 7.23 10.78
CA THR A 96 -6.98 7.40 12.21
C THR A 96 -6.24 8.61 12.79
N VAL A 97 -4.96 8.80 12.47
CA VAL A 97 -4.18 9.99 12.89
C VAL A 97 -4.84 11.25 12.34
N PHE A 98 -5.17 11.29 11.04
CA PHE A 98 -5.89 12.41 10.43
C PHE A 98 -7.22 12.70 11.13
N ALA A 99 -8.07 11.69 11.35
CA ALA A 99 -9.40 11.89 11.87
C ALA A 99 -9.42 12.24 13.37
N VAL A 100 -8.54 11.59 14.17
CA VAL A 100 -8.58 11.65 15.64
C VAL A 100 -7.60 12.66 16.21
N LEU A 101 -6.41 12.80 15.64
CA LEU A 101 -5.36 13.67 16.19
C LEU A 101 -5.29 15.03 15.48
N ASP A 102 -5.49 15.07 14.15
CA ASP A 102 -5.43 16.31 13.37
C ASP A 102 -6.79 17.02 13.36
N VAL A 103 -7.83 16.42 12.80
CA VAL A 103 -9.15 17.05 12.63
C VAL A 103 -10.01 17.01 13.90
N GLN A 104 -9.89 15.96 14.70
CA GLN A 104 -10.51 15.77 16.03
C GLN A 104 -12.07 15.82 16.05
N SER A 105 -12.73 15.76 14.90
CA SER A 105 -14.19 15.81 14.79
C SER A 105 -14.66 15.13 13.50
N LEU A 106 -15.57 14.14 13.64
CA LEU A 106 -16.10 13.41 12.46
C LEU A 106 -16.85 14.34 11.49
N GLY A 107 -17.58 15.35 11.98
CA GLY A 107 -18.23 16.33 11.12
C GLY A 107 -17.24 17.18 10.33
N ARG A 108 -16.12 17.56 10.96
CA ARG A 108 -15.03 18.26 10.27
C ARG A 108 -14.30 17.36 9.29
N VAL A 109 -14.10 16.08 9.61
CA VAL A 109 -13.50 15.11 8.64
C VAL A 109 -14.30 15.10 7.34
N TRP A 110 -15.64 15.04 7.40
CA TRP A 110 -16.48 15.12 6.21
C TRP A 110 -16.29 16.44 5.45
N THR A 111 -16.22 17.55 6.17
CA THR A 111 -15.96 18.88 5.57
C THR A 111 -14.60 18.93 4.87
N GLU A 112 -13.55 18.38 5.48
CA GLU A 112 -12.21 18.29 4.90
C GLU A 112 -12.18 17.40 3.63
N VAL A 113 -12.89 16.27 3.65
CA VAL A 113 -13.04 15.39 2.47
C VAL A 113 -13.69 16.13 1.30
N VAL A 114 -14.72 16.93 1.55
CA VAL A 114 -15.44 17.66 0.49
C VAL A 114 -14.65 18.88 0.00
N LYS A 115 -14.01 19.62 0.91
CA LYS A 115 -13.35 20.89 0.58
C LYS A 115 -11.94 20.72 0.01
N ARG A 116 -11.23 19.61 0.33
CA ARG A 116 -9.84 19.40 -0.09
C ARG A 116 -9.75 18.27 -1.12
N PRO A 117 -9.57 18.57 -2.41
CA PRO A 117 -9.56 17.53 -3.46
C PRO A 117 -8.54 16.41 -3.23
N TYR A 118 -7.38 16.71 -2.65
CA TYR A 118 -6.39 15.68 -2.33
C TYR A 118 -6.90 14.70 -1.26
N VAL A 119 -7.66 15.16 -0.25
CA VAL A 119 -8.28 14.30 0.77
C VAL A 119 -9.33 13.40 0.13
N THR A 120 -10.16 13.96 -0.76
CA THR A 120 -11.16 13.20 -1.55
C THR A 120 -10.51 12.07 -2.34
N ILE A 121 -9.39 12.33 -3.01
CA ILE A 121 -8.62 11.33 -3.78
C ILE A 121 -8.07 10.23 -2.84
N GLY A 122 -7.52 10.62 -1.69
CA GLY A 122 -7.03 9.68 -0.69
C GLY A 122 -8.15 8.78 -0.15
N MET A 123 -9.33 9.37 0.14
CA MET A 123 -10.51 8.64 0.59
C MET A 123 -11.04 7.68 -0.48
N ALA A 124 -11.05 8.08 -1.75
CA ALA A 124 -11.41 7.20 -2.86
C ALA A 124 -10.45 6.00 -2.94
N GLY A 125 -9.14 6.23 -2.80
CA GLY A 125 -8.13 5.17 -2.72
C GLY A 125 -8.37 4.21 -1.55
N PHE A 126 -8.67 4.75 -0.36
CA PHE A 126 -9.03 3.96 0.82
C PHE A 126 -10.25 3.06 0.57
N LEU A 127 -11.34 3.62 0.02
CA LEU A 127 -12.56 2.88 -0.28
C LEU A 127 -12.34 1.75 -1.27
N LEU A 128 -11.45 1.91 -2.25
CA LEU A 128 -11.07 0.83 -3.16
C LEU A 128 -10.27 -0.28 -2.47
N LEU A 129 -9.46 0.06 -1.47
CA LEU A 129 -8.62 -0.91 -0.75
C LEU A 129 -9.38 -1.64 0.37
N LEU A 130 -10.46 -1.07 0.90
CA LEU A 130 -11.26 -1.66 1.95
C LEU A 130 -11.79 -3.07 1.60
N PRO A 131 -12.48 -3.30 0.47
CA PRO A 131 -12.93 -4.63 0.09
C PRO A 131 -11.76 -5.60 -0.15
N LEU A 132 -10.61 -5.12 -0.59
CA LEU A 132 -9.41 -5.95 -0.77
C LEU A 132 -8.89 -6.46 0.57
N ALA A 133 -8.85 -5.60 1.58
CA ALA A 133 -8.42 -5.96 2.93
C ALA A 133 -9.39 -6.98 3.56
N VAL A 134 -10.69 -6.72 3.51
CA VAL A 134 -11.74 -7.60 4.06
C VAL A 134 -11.71 -8.98 3.39
N THR A 135 -11.45 -9.05 2.07
CA THR A 135 -11.42 -10.31 1.32
C THR A 135 -10.04 -10.96 1.24
N SER A 136 -9.04 -10.43 1.93
CA SER A 136 -7.67 -10.98 1.97
C SER A 136 -7.51 -12.17 2.91
N ASN A 137 -8.46 -13.12 2.88
CA ASN A 137 -8.47 -14.35 3.69
C ASN A 137 -8.89 -15.58 2.86
N ASN A 138 -8.65 -16.78 3.43
CA ASN A 138 -8.94 -18.03 2.72
C ASN A 138 -10.45 -18.28 2.55
N LEU A 139 -11.26 -17.82 3.51
CA LEU A 139 -12.72 -17.99 3.45
C LEU A 139 -13.30 -17.22 2.27
N SER A 140 -12.88 -15.97 2.08
CA SER A 140 -13.32 -15.15 0.94
C SER A 140 -12.91 -15.76 -0.40
N VAL A 141 -11.69 -16.30 -0.52
CA VAL A 141 -11.25 -17.00 -1.74
C VAL A 141 -12.11 -18.23 -2.04
N ARG A 142 -12.49 -19.01 -1.00
CA ARG A 142 -13.36 -20.17 -1.17
C ARG A 142 -14.78 -19.79 -1.57
N ARG A 143 -15.37 -18.76 -0.93
CA ARG A 143 -16.75 -18.33 -1.16
C ARG A 143 -16.93 -17.64 -2.52
N MET A 144 -16.00 -16.76 -2.89
CA MET A 144 -16.08 -15.99 -4.14
C MET A 144 -15.61 -16.77 -5.37
N GLY A 145 -14.79 -17.80 -5.16
CA GLY A 145 -14.01 -18.44 -6.22
C GLY A 145 -12.78 -17.62 -6.63
N GLY A 146 -11.74 -18.31 -7.08
CA GLY A 146 -10.45 -17.69 -7.39
C GLY A 146 -10.49 -16.66 -8.53
N MET A 147 -11.46 -16.77 -9.47
CA MET A 147 -11.60 -15.83 -10.58
C MET A 147 -12.17 -14.49 -10.09
N ALA A 148 -13.33 -14.50 -9.43
CA ALA A 148 -13.97 -13.30 -8.92
C ALA A 148 -13.08 -12.59 -7.88
N TRP A 149 -12.42 -13.37 -7.01
CA TRP A 149 -11.44 -12.82 -6.06
C TRP A 149 -10.29 -12.08 -6.77
N ARG A 150 -9.72 -12.65 -7.83
CA ARG A 150 -8.67 -11.99 -8.63
C ARG A 150 -9.16 -10.74 -9.34
N GLN A 151 -10.41 -10.74 -9.84
CA GLN A 151 -11.01 -9.56 -10.48
C GLN A 151 -11.17 -8.42 -9.48
N LEU A 152 -11.74 -8.70 -8.29
CA LEU A 152 -11.85 -7.72 -7.20
C LEU A 152 -10.47 -7.14 -6.84
N HIS A 153 -9.44 -7.99 -6.69
CA HIS A 153 -8.11 -7.54 -6.32
C HIS A 153 -7.37 -6.74 -7.39
N ARG A 154 -7.94 -6.58 -8.61
CA ARG A 154 -7.45 -5.60 -9.59
C ARG A 154 -7.70 -4.15 -9.17
N LEU A 155 -8.63 -3.90 -8.24
CA LEU A 155 -8.86 -2.56 -7.67
C LEU A 155 -7.60 -1.97 -6.99
N VAL A 156 -6.61 -2.79 -6.65
CA VAL A 156 -5.31 -2.31 -6.18
C VAL A 156 -4.61 -1.40 -7.20
N TYR A 157 -4.88 -1.54 -8.49
CA TYR A 157 -4.23 -0.75 -9.53
C TYR A 157 -4.71 0.71 -9.52
N PRO A 158 -6.03 1.00 -9.66
CA PRO A 158 -6.50 2.36 -9.50
C PRO A 158 -6.23 2.92 -8.10
N ALA A 159 -6.34 2.11 -7.04
CA ALA A 159 -6.04 2.56 -5.69
C ALA A 159 -4.57 3.02 -5.53
N ALA A 160 -3.61 2.32 -6.14
CA ALA A 160 -2.20 2.71 -6.13
C ALA A 160 -1.97 4.05 -6.85
N VAL A 161 -2.63 4.25 -7.99
CA VAL A 161 -2.56 5.53 -8.73
C VAL A 161 -3.16 6.66 -7.89
N LEU A 162 -4.35 6.45 -7.31
CA LEU A 162 -4.99 7.45 -6.45
C LEU A 162 -4.13 7.80 -5.24
N GLY A 163 -3.51 6.81 -4.59
CA GLY A 163 -2.59 7.05 -3.47
C GLY A 163 -1.37 7.87 -3.87
N ALA A 164 -0.78 7.61 -5.04
CA ALA A 164 0.33 8.40 -5.54
C ALA A 164 -0.08 9.83 -5.94
N VAL A 165 -1.23 10.00 -6.61
CA VAL A 165 -1.79 11.30 -6.98
C VAL A 165 -2.15 12.09 -5.72
N HIS A 166 -2.74 11.45 -4.70
CA HIS A 166 -2.99 12.06 -3.39
C HIS A 166 -1.69 12.64 -2.80
N TYR A 167 -0.59 11.88 -2.84
CA TYR A 167 0.69 12.33 -2.33
C TYR A 167 1.29 13.47 -3.15
N VAL A 168 1.23 13.42 -4.48
CA VAL A 168 1.68 14.51 -5.36
C VAL A 168 0.90 15.80 -5.08
N TRP A 169 -0.41 15.70 -4.86
CA TRP A 169 -1.26 16.88 -4.64
C TRP A 169 -1.15 17.45 -3.23
N LEU A 170 -0.86 16.61 -2.23
CA LEU A 170 -0.66 17.03 -0.85
C LEU A 170 0.53 17.98 -0.69
N VAL A 171 1.63 17.74 -1.43
CA VAL A 171 2.82 18.58 -1.35
C VAL A 171 2.68 19.80 -2.24
N LYS A 172 2.92 20.98 -1.65
CA LYS A 172 2.91 22.24 -2.41
C LYS A 172 4.14 22.31 -3.33
N GLY A 173 3.91 22.53 -4.62
CA GLY A 173 4.97 22.65 -5.63
C GLY A 173 5.38 21.32 -6.27
N TRP A 174 6.31 21.40 -7.24
CA TRP A 174 6.82 20.24 -7.99
C TRP A 174 7.96 19.56 -7.21
N GLN A 175 7.61 18.73 -6.23
CA GLN A 175 8.61 17.97 -5.49
C GLN A 175 8.95 16.65 -6.21
N THR A 176 10.24 16.34 -6.30
CA THR A 176 10.74 15.17 -7.03
C THR A 176 10.25 13.85 -6.39
N THR A 177 10.25 13.76 -5.07
CA THR A 177 9.92 12.50 -4.36
C THR A 177 8.54 11.94 -4.69
N PRO A 178 7.42 12.68 -4.59
CA PRO A 178 6.10 12.17 -4.97
C PRO A 178 6.00 11.77 -6.44
N LEU A 179 6.65 12.54 -7.33
CA LEU A 179 6.67 12.25 -8.77
C LEU A 179 7.41 10.94 -9.09
N VAL A 180 8.51 10.67 -8.39
CA VAL A 180 9.24 9.40 -8.51
C VAL A 180 8.34 8.22 -8.10
N TYR A 181 7.61 8.30 -6.98
CA TYR A 181 6.69 7.24 -6.58
C TYR A 181 5.56 7.02 -7.59
N LEU A 182 4.97 8.10 -8.12
CA LEU A 182 3.98 8.01 -9.18
C LEU A 182 4.58 7.36 -10.43
N GLY A 183 5.76 7.77 -10.86
CA GLY A 183 6.48 7.19 -11.99
C GLY A 183 6.74 5.70 -11.82
N ILE A 184 7.21 5.26 -10.65
CA ILE A 184 7.43 3.84 -10.34
C ILE A 184 6.12 3.05 -10.47
N ILE A 185 5.01 3.56 -9.92
CA ILE A 185 3.71 2.89 -10.02
C ILE A 185 3.29 2.75 -11.48
N LEU A 186 3.38 3.81 -12.26
CA LEU A 186 2.99 3.80 -13.68
C LEU A 186 3.84 2.79 -14.48
N VAL A 187 5.15 2.74 -14.25
CA VAL A 187 6.06 1.76 -14.88
C VAL A 187 5.67 0.33 -14.51
N LEU A 188 5.41 0.05 -13.22
CA LEU A 188 4.99 -1.26 -12.76
C LEU A 188 3.64 -1.69 -13.35
N LEU A 189 2.71 -0.77 -13.53
CA LEU A 189 1.42 -1.02 -14.17
C LEU A 189 1.58 -1.26 -15.68
N ALA A 190 2.37 -0.44 -16.37
CA ALA A 190 2.67 -0.61 -17.80
C ALA A 190 3.34 -1.97 -18.09
N ALA A 191 4.27 -2.41 -17.25
CA ALA A 191 4.89 -3.73 -17.37
C ALA A 191 3.87 -4.88 -17.27
N ARG A 192 2.76 -4.69 -16.54
CA ARG A 192 1.68 -5.69 -16.42
C ARG A 192 0.74 -5.72 -17.63
N VAL A 193 0.44 -4.55 -18.22
CA VAL A 193 -0.41 -4.45 -19.41
C VAL A 193 0.25 -5.14 -20.63
N ARG A 194 1.52 -4.87 -20.88
CA ARG A 194 2.29 -5.51 -21.95
C ARG A 194 2.33 -7.04 -21.81
N TRP A 195 2.42 -7.55 -20.58
CA TRP A 195 2.42 -8.98 -20.31
C TRP A 195 1.09 -9.67 -20.64
N ASN A 196 -0.03 -9.04 -20.36
CA ASN A 196 -1.34 -9.63 -20.67
C ASN A 196 -1.59 -9.69 -22.20
N ARG A 197 -1.09 -8.71 -22.94
CA ARG A 197 -1.19 -8.71 -24.42
C ARG A 197 -0.37 -9.83 -25.05
N SER A 198 0.88 -10.04 -24.64
CA SER A 198 1.73 -11.11 -25.17
C SER A 198 1.23 -12.53 -24.86
N ARG A 199 0.37 -12.72 -23.86
CA ARG A 199 -0.30 -14.00 -23.58
C ARG A 199 -1.61 -14.20 -24.37
N ALA A 200 -2.20 -13.14 -24.85
CA ALA A 200 -3.43 -13.22 -25.66
C ALA A 200 -3.12 -13.47 -27.15
N THR A 201 -1.87 -13.27 -27.55
CA THR A 201 -1.39 -13.47 -28.94
C THR A 201 -0.54 -14.72 -29.13
N ALA A 202 -0.31 -15.53 -28.08
CA ALA A 202 0.38 -16.82 -28.10
C ALA A 202 -0.59 -17.97 -27.80
#